data_edefa791183ff3ab1be1bec46ad2afaf
#
_entry.id   edefa791183ff3ab1be1bec46ad2afaf
#
_cell.length_a   1.000
_cell.length_b   1.000
_cell.length_c   1.000
_cell.angle_alpha   90.00
_cell.angle_beta   90.00
_cell.angle_gamma   90.00
#
_symmetry.space_group_name_H-M   'P 1'
#
loop_
_entity.id
_entity.type
_entity.pdbx_description
1 polymer ?
#
loop_
_entity_poly.entity_id
_entity_poly.type
_entity_poly.pdbx_seq_one_letter_code
_entity_poly.pdbx_strand_id
1 'polypeptide(L)'
;MNCIIVDDEFPSREELKYFINNFSSIKILDEFDDSLKALEYIEKNSIDIIFLDINMPKLDGMALGRIISRFPKHPIIVFITAYKDFAVDAFEIEAYDYILKPYSE
;
A
#
# COMPACT_ATOMS: atom_id res chain seq x y z
N MET A 1 0.55 1.00 16.03
CA MET A 1 0.46 1.39 14.62
C MET A 1 -0.26 0.30 13.85
N ASN A 2 -1.13 0.68 12.90
CA ASN A 2 -1.87 -0.28 12.11
C ASN A 2 -1.65 -0.06 10.60
N CYS A 3 -1.99 -1.07 9.80
CA CYS A 3 -1.84 -0.97 8.35
C CYS A 3 -2.90 -1.78 7.62
N ILE A 4 -3.01 -1.50 6.31
CA ILE A 4 -3.68 -2.38 5.37
C ILE A 4 -2.72 -2.69 4.23
N ILE A 5 -2.99 -3.78 3.52
CA ILE A 5 -2.19 -4.23 2.38
C ILE A 5 -3.09 -4.24 1.16
N VAL A 6 -2.64 -3.60 0.08
CA VAL A 6 -3.40 -3.54 -1.19
C VAL A 6 -2.52 -4.05 -2.31
N ASP A 7 -2.83 -5.24 -2.81
CA ASP A 7 -2.06 -5.92 -3.85
C ASP A 7 -2.95 -7.00 -4.44
N ASP A 8 -3.05 -7.09 -5.76
CA ASP A 8 -3.92 -8.07 -6.40
C ASP A 8 -3.35 -9.49 -6.45
N GLU A 9 -2.08 -9.66 -6.07
CA GLU A 9 -1.43 -10.95 -6.07
C GLU A 9 -1.42 -11.57 -4.67
N PHE A 10 -2.11 -12.70 -4.52
CA PHE A 10 -2.19 -13.38 -3.24
C PHE A 10 -0.82 -13.74 -2.65
N PRO A 11 0.12 -14.32 -3.43
CA PRO A 11 1.44 -14.64 -2.87
C PRO A 11 2.18 -13.42 -2.33
N SER A 12 2.04 -12.28 -3.00
CA SER A 12 2.68 -11.05 -2.54
C SER A 12 2.11 -10.58 -1.21
N ARG A 13 0.78 -10.67 -1.05
CA ARG A 13 0.15 -10.29 0.22
C ARG A 13 0.60 -11.21 1.35
N GLU A 14 0.68 -12.52 1.08
CA GLU A 14 1.09 -13.49 2.10
C GLU A 14 2.54 -13.27 2.52
N GLU A 15 3.43 -12.98 1.58
CA GLU A 15 4.82 -12.70 1.89
C GLU A 15 4.95 -11.45 2.76
N LEU A 16 4.25 -10.39 2.39
CA LEU A 16 4.30 -9.15 3.15
C LEU A 16 3.72 -9.32 4.55
N LYS A 17 2.63 -10.07 4.69
CA LYS A 17 2.06 -10.37 6.00
C LYS A 17 3.08 -11.11 6.88
N TYR A 18 3.82 -12.03 6.29
CA TYR A 18 4.86 -12.76 7.01
C TYR A 18 5.91 -11.77 7.55
N PHE A 19 6.41 -10.88 6.71
CA PHE A 19 7.42 -9.91 7.15
C PHE A 19 6.89 -8.98 8.22
N ILE A 20 5.71 -8.44 8.04
CA ILE A 20 5.13 -7.52 9.02
C ILE A 20 4.92 -8.21 10.36
N ASN A 21 4.37 -9.42 10.36
CA ASN A 21 4.07 -10.14 11.58
C ASN A 21 5.31 -10.64 12.32
N ASN A 22 6.40 -10.92 11.61
CA ASN A 22 7.59 -11.49 12.22
C ASN A 22 8.67 -10.46 12.54
N PHE A 23 8.66 -9.30 11.89
CA PHE A 23 9.73 -8.30 12.03
C PHE A 23 9.24 -6.92 12.46
N SER A 24 7.97 -6.79 12.81
CA SER A 24 7.44 -5.50 13.28
C SER A 24 6.32 -5.72 14.30
N SER A 25 5.91 -4.64 14.95
CA SER A 25 4.76 -4.63 15.85
C SER A 25 3.52 -4.01 15.18
N ILE A 26 3.57 -3.79 13.86
CA ILE A 26 2.47 -3.21 13.12
C ILE A 26 1.31 -4.22 13.03
N LYS A 27 0.10 -3.74 13.33
CA LYS A 27 -1.09 -4.58 13.28
C LYS A 27 -1.74 -4.49 11.90
N ILE A 28 -1.90 -5.63 11.23
CA ILE A 28 -2.57 -5.69 9.93
C ILE A 28 -4.08 -5.73 10.18
N LEU A 29 -4.79 -4.70 9.74
CA LEU A 29 -6.24 -4.62 9.91
C LEU A 29 -6.99 -5.41 8.84
N ASP A 30 -6.52 -5.34 7.60
CA ASP A 30 -7.16 -6.03 6.48
C ASP A 30 -6.25 -6.03 5.27
N GLU A 31 -6.63 -6.78 4.25
CA GLU A 31 -5.92 -6.81 2.97
C GLU A 31 -6.94 -6.76 1.83
N PHE A 32 -6.52 -6.19 0.70
CA PHE A 32 -7.41 -5.97 -0.44
C PHE A 32 -6.71 -6.34 -1.73
N ASP A 33 -7.46 -6.95 -2.64
CA ASP A 33 -7.01 -7.26 -4.00
C ASP A 33 -7.52 -6.23 -5.01
N ASP A 34 -8.19 -5.19 -4.54
CA ASP A 34 -8.90 -4.21 -5.38
C ASP A 34 -8.79 -2.83 -4.72
N SER A 35 -8.33 -1.85 -5.49
CA SER A 35 -8.13 -0.49 -4.99
C SER A 35 -9.43 0.21 -4.60
N LEU A 36 -10.53 -0.09 -5.29
CA LEU A 36 -11.80 0.54 -4.99
C LEU A 36 -12.33 0.08 -3.62
N LYS A 37 -12.16 -1.20 -3.32
CA LYS A 37 -12.53 -1.73 -2.00
C LYS A 37 -11.66 -1.14 -0.91
N ALA A 38 -10.35 -0.98 -1.20
CA ALA A 38 -9.44 -0.37 -0.25
C ALA A 38 -9.81 1.08 0.02
N LEU A 39 -10.14 1.83 -1.02
CA LEU A 39 -10.54 3.24 -0.88
C LEU A 39 -11.77 3.37 0.01
N GLU A 40 -12.76 2.51 -0.21
CA GLU A 40 -13.98 2.51 0.59
C GLU A 40 -13.66 2.26 2.07
N TYR A 41 -12.76 1.33 2.35
CA TYR A 41 -12.33 1.03 3.70
C TYR A 41 -11.60 2.21 4.34
N ILE A 42 -10.70 2.84 3.59
CA ILE A 42 -9.91 3.98 4.07
C ILE A 42 -10.80 5.17 4.44
N GLU A 43 -11.87 5.39 3.68
CA GLU A 43 -12.80 6.47 3.95
C GLU A 43 -13.54 6.29 5.28
N LYS A 44 -13.68 5.06 5.74
CA LYS A 44 -14.46 4.72 6.94
C LYS A 44 -13.62 4.35 8.16
N ASN A 45 -12.32 4.19 7.99
CA ASN A 45 -11.45 3.69 9.07
C ASN A 45 -10.19 4.50 9.18
N SER A 46 -9.65 4.56 10.39
CA SER A 46 -8.39 5.25 10.65
C SER A 46 -7.22 4.29 10.41
N ILE A 47 -6.40 4.57 9.42
CA ILE A 47 -5.29 3.73 9.00
C ILE A 47 -3.99 4.51 9.14
N ASP A 48 -2.98 3.91 9.75
CA ASP A 48 -1.66 4.56 9.91
C ASP A 48 -0.80 4.40 8.67
N ILE A 49 -0.74 3.18 8.11
CA ILE A 49 0.12 2.87 6.97
C ILE A 49 -0.66 2.06 5.93
N ILE A 50 -0.46 2.38 4.66
CA ILE A 50 -0.96 1.55 3.56
C ILE A 50 0.24 1.04 2.76
N PHE A 51 0.32 -0.28 2.59
CA PHE A 51 1.29 -0.93 1.71
C PHE A 51 0.59 -1.20 0.40
N LEU A 52 1.08 -0.61 -0.67
CA LEU A 52 0.32 -0.48 -1.91
C LEU A 52 1.14 -0.89 -3.12
N ASP A 53 0.63 -1.85 -3.90
CA ASP A 53 1.20 -2.16 -5.20
C ASP A 53 0.61 -1.24 -6.26
N ILE A 54 1.34 -1.02 -7.34
CA ILE A 54 0.93 -0.11 -8.41
C ILE A 54 0.09 -0.83 -9.45
N ASN A 55 0.54 -1.99 -9.91
CA ASN A 55 -0.12 -2.68 -11.01
C ASN A 55 -1.35 -3.47 -10.55
N MET A 56 -2.51 -2.84 -10.66
CA MET A 56 -3.78 -3.48 -10.31
C MET A 56 -4.85 -3.11 -11.34
N PRO A 57 -5.83 -4.00 -11.56
CA PRO A 57 -6.90 -3.71 -12.52
C PRO A 57 -7.80 -2.59 -12.02
N LYS A 58 -8.52 -1.97 -12.94
CA LYS A 58 -9.44 -0.84 -12.69
C LYS A 58 -8.69 0.40 -12.24
N LEU A 59 -8.57 0.63 -10.95
CA LEU A 59 -7.83 1.77 -10.40
C LEU A 59 -6.45 1.25 -9.96
N ASP A 60 -5.37 1.70 -10.61
CA ASP A 60 -4.03 1.26 -10.21
C ASP A 60 -3.59 1.93 -8.91
N GLY A 61 -2.51 1.38 -8.32
CA GLY A 61 -2.04 1.85 -7.02
C GLY A 61 -1.55 3.28 -7.01
N MET A 62 -0.96 3.75 -8.12
CA MET A 62 -0.51 5.14 -8.17
C MET A 62 -1.70 6.09 -8.15
N ALA A 63 -2.76 5.77 -8.89
CA ALA A 63 -3.99 6.56 -8.88
C ALA A 63 -4.63 6.56 -7.51
N LEU A 64 -4.68 5.39 -6.85
CA LEU A 64 -5.18 5.31 -5.48
C LEU A 64 -4.34 6.16 -4.53
N GLY A 65 -3.02 6.09 -4.65
CA GLY A 65 -2.12 6.88 -3.83
C GLY A 65 -2.36 8.39 -3.98
N ARG A 66 -2.59 8.84 -5.22
CA ARG A 66 -2.90 10.25 -5.47
C ARG A 66 -4.19 10.68 -4.80
N ILE A 67 -5.22 9.83 -4.83
CA ILE A 67 -6.49 10.12 -4.18
C ILE A 67 -6.30 10.21 -2.66
N ILE A 68 -5.64 9.21 -2.09
CA ILE A 68 -5.40 9.15 -0.64
C ILE A 68 -4.58 10.35 -0.16
N SER A 69 -3.57 10.74 -0.91
CA SER A 69 -2.66 11.82 -0.51
C SER A 69 -3.37 13.17 -0.36
N ARG A 70 -4.56 13.29 -0.92
CA ARG A 70 -5.36 14.53 -0.83
C ARG A 70 -6.30 14.57 0.36
N PHE A 71 -6.44 13.46 1.10
CA PHE A 71 -7.27 13.45 2.30
C PHE A 71 -6.59 14.28 3.39
N PRO A 72 -7.34 15.04 4.20
CA PRO A 72 -6.74 15.88 5.27
C PRO A 72 -5.87 15.10 6.24
N LYS A 73 -6.30 13.87 6.56
CA LYS A 73 -5.54 12.95 7.40
C LYS A 73 -5.43 11.64 6.65
N HIS A 74 -4.34 11.48 5.91
CA HIS A 74 -4.16 10.28 5.11
C HIS A 74 -3.10 9.37 5.74
N PRO A 75 -3.17 8.07 5.45
CA PRO A 75 -2.14 7.15 5.93
C PRO A 75 -0.79 7.42 5.27
N ILE A 76 0.25 6.95 5.92
CA ILE A 76 1.57 6.91 5.31
C ILE A 76 1.49 5.90 4.17
N ILE A 77 1.96 6.26 2.99
CA ILE A 77 1.93 5.41 1.82
C ILE A 77 3.31 4.80 1.58
N VAL A 78 3.38 3.47 1.54
CA VAL A 78 4.58 2.74 1.19
C VAL A 78 4.26 1.88 -0.02
N PHE A 79 4.89 2.19 -1.16
CA PHE A 79 4.71 1.39 -2.37
C PHE A 79 5.61 0.16 -2.32
N ILE A 80 5.05 -1.00 -2.67
CA ILE A 80 5.81 -2.24 -2.82
C ILE A 80 5.40 -2.84 -4.16
N THR A 81 6.28 -2.74 -5.16
CA THR A 81 5.93 -3.04 -6.53
C THR A 81 7.13 -3.57 -7.32
N ALA A 82 6.85 -4.30 -8.40
CA ALA A 82 7.87 -4.75 -9.35
C ALA A 82 8.24 -3.63 -10.35
N TYR A 83 7.48 -2.54 -10.38
CA TYR A 83 7.67 -1.46 -11.34
C TYR A 83 8.55 -0.35 -10.78
N LYS A 84 9.70 -0.13 -11.40
CA LYS A 84 10.65 0.90 -10.94
C LYS A 84 10.40 2.27 -11.55
N ASP A 85 9.53 2.37 -12.56
CA ASP A 85 9.37 3.59 -13.34
C ASP A 85 8.46 4.65 -12.68
N PHE A 86 7.87 4.34 -11.54
CA PHE A 86 6.93 5.23 -10.86
C PHE A 86 7.50 5.89 -9.60
N ALA A 87 8.80 5.76 -9.36
CA ALA A 87 9.42 6.34 -8.17
C ALA A 87 9.28 7.85 -8.12
N VAL A 88 9.39 8.53 -9.27
CA VAL A 88 9.21 9.98 -9.34
C VAL A 88 7.78 10.37 -8.99
N ASP A 89 6.81 9.63 -9.51
CA ASP A 89 5.40 9.87 -9.21
C ASP A 89 5.12 9.68 -7.71
N ALA A 90 5.72 8.65 -7.11
CA ALA A 90 5.59 8.39 -5.68
C ALA A 90 6.17 9.56 -4.87
N PHE A 91 7.31 10.08 -5.29
CA PHE A 91 7.94 11.22 -4.64
C PHE A 91 7.02 12.45 -4.68
N GLU A 92 6.37 12.69 -5.82
CA GLU A 92 5.49 13.83 -6.00
C GLU A 92 4.27 13.82 -5.07
N ILE A 93 3.78 12.63 -4.70
CA ILE A 93 2.66 12.52 -3.76
C ILE A 93 3.14 12.30 -2.32
N GLU A 94 4.43 12.49 -2.09
CA GLU A 94 5.04 12.38 -0.77
C GLU A 94 4.85 11.01 -0.11
N ALA A 95 4.97 9.94 -0.91
CA ALA A 95 4.99 8.59 -0.36
C ALA A 95 6.18 8.44 0.56
N TYR A 96 6.00 7.69 1.64
CA TYR A 96 7.05 7.50 2.62
C TYR A 96 8.22 6.68 2.06
N ASP A 97 7.91 5.65 1.27
CA ASP A 97 8.94 4.78 0.71
C ASP A 97 8.44 4.10 -0.57
N TYR A 98 9.38 3.57 -1.32
CA TYR A 98 9.13 2.89 -2.59
C TYR A 98 10.05 1.68 -2.65
N ILE A 99 9.50 0.49 -2.43
CA ILE A 99 10.26 -0.74 -2.31
C ILE A 99 10.01 -1.62 -3.53
N LEU A 100 11.09 -2.06 -4.18
CA LEU A 100 10.98 -2.91 -5.37
C LEU A 100 10.93 -4.39 -4.99
N LYS A 101 10.04 -5.13 -5.64
CA LYS A 101 10.00 -6.59 -5.57
C LYS A 101 11.06 -7.18 -6.50
N PRO A 102 11.65 -8.33 -6.20
CA PRO A 102 11.55 -9.00 -4.91
C PRO A 102 12.40 -8.29 -3.86
N TYR A 103 12.01 -8.42 -2.60
CA TYR A 103 12.75 -7.83 -1.49
C TYR A 103 13.11 -8.94 -0.49
N SER A 104 14.07 -8.64 0.41
CA SER A 104 14.49 -9.58 1.45
C SER A 104 14.61 -8.86 2.78
N GLU A 105 14.70 -9.65 3.85
CA GLU A 105 14.90 -9.11 5.21
C GLU A 105 16.25 -8.42 5.36
#